data_4dac0a06981f26a17cbd7814e1993520
#
_entry.id   4dac0a06981f26a17cbd7814e1993520
#
_cell.length_a   1.000
_cell.length_b   1.000
_cell.length_c   1.000
_cell.angle_alpha   90.00
_cell.angle_beta   90.00
_cell.angle_gamma   90.00
#
_symmetry.space_group_name_H-M   'P 1'
#
loop_
_entity.id
_entity.type
_entity.pdbx_description
1 polymer ?
#
loop_
_entity_poly.entity_id
_entity_poly.type
_entity_poly.pdbx_seq_one_letter_code
_entity_poly.pdbx_strand_id
1 'polypeptide(L)'
;MLEADLRRIEFAQKDLFELALGGTAVGTGLNSHPEFAALVAEEIANRTQLPFVSAENKFAQLAAHDAIVAASGALNTLAASLMKIANDMRWLGSGPRCGIGELALPANEPGSSIMPGKVNPTQSEALTMVCCQVMGNHTAITLSLIHI
;
A
#
# COMPACT_ATOMS: atom_id res chain seq x y z
N MET A 1 -10.64 1.86 13.49
CA MET A 1 -9.66 1.04 12.72
C MET A 1 -9.10 1.84 11.55
N LEU A 2 -9.87 2.11 10.51
CA LEU A 2 -9.40 2.74 9.27
C LEU A 2 -8.76 4.13 9.46
N GLU A 3 -9.33 4.99 10.31
CA GLU A 3 -8.71 6.28 10.65
C GLU A 3 -7.31 6.14 11.28
N ALA A 4 -7.11 5.09 12.07
CA ALA A 4 -5.78 4.81 12.63
C ALA A 4 -4.82 4.29 11.55
N ASP A 5 -5.33 3.54 10.58
CA ASP A 5 -4.52 3.06 9.46
C ASP A 5 -4.14 4.20 8.50
N LEU A 6 -5.05 5.16 8.26
CA LEU A 6 -4.72 6.38 7.51
C LEU A 6 -3.58 7.16 8.17
N ARG A 7 -3.64 7.38 9.50
CA ARG A 7 -2.53 8.05 10.21
C ARG A 7 -1.20 7.29 10.11
N ARG A 8 -1.22 5.95 10.09
CA ARG A 8 0.00 5.15 9.88
C ARG A 8 0.57 5.34 8.48
N ILE A 9 -0.29 5.39 7.47
CA ILE A 9 0.11 5.65 6.08
C ILE A 9 0.69 7.06 5.96
N GLU A 10 -0.01 8.06 6.48
CA GLU A 10 0.47 9.46 6.49
C GLU A 10 1.82 9.61 7.20
N PHE A 11 2.04 8.86 8.27
CA PHE A 11 3.33 8.85 8.96
C PHE A 11 4.42 8.20 8.10
N ALA A 12 4.15 7.04 7.52
CA ALA A 12 5.12 6.31 6.70
C ALA A 12 5.45 7.02 5.37
N GLN A 13 4.55 7.85 4.85
CA GLN A 13 4.80 8.63 3.64
C GLN A 13 5.92 9.65 3.79
N LYS A 14 6.20 10.13 4.99
CA LYS A 14 7.17 11.21 5.22
C LYS A 14 8.56 10.81 4.74
N ASP A 15 8.98 9.60 5.02
CA ASP A 15 10.30 9.09 4.65
C ASP A 15 10.42 8.84 3.13
N LEU A 16 9.29 8.68 2.41
CA LEU A 16 9.29 8.52 0.96
C LEU A 16 9.61 9.83 0.20
N PHE A 17 9.54 10.97 0.87
CA PHE A 17 9.82 12.27 0.24
C PHE A 17 11.30 12.65 0.23
N GLU A 18 12.15 11.88 0.91
CA GLU A 18 13.59 12.05 0.88
C GLU A 18 14.21 11.31 -0.31
N LEU A 19 14.80 12.05 -1.24
CA LEU A 19 15.36 11.50 -2.47
C LEU A 19 16.87 11.28 -2.37
N ALA A 20 17.31 10.07 -2.70
CA ALA A 20 18.74 9.74 -2.88
C ALA A 20 19.36 10.40 -4.10
N LEU A 21 18.55 10.97 -4.99
CA LEU A 21 18.95 11.54 -6.26
C LEU A 21 20.05 12.61 -6.07
N GLY A 22 21.08 12.52 -6.90
CA GLY A 22 22.28 13.36 -6.79
C GLY A 22 23.40 12.75 -5.94
N GLY A 23 23.16 11.63 -5.24
CA GLY A 23 24.21 10.87 -4.54
C GLY A 23 25.23 10.23 -5.48
N THR A 24 24.89 10.06 -6.75
CA THR A 24 25.65 9.33 -7.76
C THR A 24 25.95 7.88 -7.35
N ALA A 25 27.10 7.32 -7.65
CA ALA A 25 27.38 5.90 -7.46
C ALA A 25 27.40 5.48 -5.97
N VAL A 26 27.92 6.34 -5.10
CA VAL A 26 28.22 5.95 -3.68
C VAL A 26 27.73 6.96 -2.65
N GLY A 27 26.83 7.86 -3.01
CA GLY A 27 26.25 8.83 -2.08
C GLY A 27 27.01 10.14 -1.93
N THR A 28 28.14 10.29 -2.60
CA THR A 28 29.02 11.48 -2.47
C THR A 28 28.66 12.61 -3.44
N GLY A 29 27.85 12.35 -4.47
CA GLY A 29 27.61 13.31 -5.55
C GLY A 29 28.78 13.51 -6.50
N LEU A 30 29.75 12.58 -6.52
CA LEU A 30 30.93 12.64 -7.37
C LEU A 30 30.54 12.80 -8.85
N ASN A 31 31.19 13.76 -9.53
CA ASN A 31 30.97 14.09 -10.94
C ASN A 31 29.56 14.66 -11.25
N SER A 32 28.80 15.14 -10.28
CA SER A 32 27.58 15.90 -10.49
C SER A 32 27.76 17.38 -10.13
N HIS A 33 26.88 18.23 -10.67
CA HIS A 33 26.87 19.66 -10.27
C HIS A 33 26.46 19.74 -8.79
N PRO A 34 27.10 20.61 -7.97
CA PRO A 34 26.82 20.70 -6.52
C PRO A 34 25.36 20.95 -6.18
N GLU A 35 24.64 21.71 -6.99
CA GLU A 35 23.24 22.05 -6.77
C GLU A 35 22.26 21.06 -7.40
N PHE A 36 22.75 20.07 -8.16
CA PHE A 36 21.88 19.14 -8.92
C PHE A 36 20.83 18.45 -8.03
N ALA A 37 21.23 17.89 -6.90
CA ALA A 37 20.35 17.17 -6.00
C ALA A 37 19.19 18.05 -5.48
N ALA A 38 19.52 19.27 -5.06
CA ALA A 38 18.54 20.21 -4.53
C ALA A 38 17.57 20.70 -5.61
N LEU A 39 18.10 21.13 -6.77
CA LEU A 39 17.29 21.64 -7.87
C LEU A 39 16.34 20.58 -8.44
N VAL A 40 16.79 19.34 -8.57
CA VAL A 40 15.93 18.26 -9.07
C VAL A 40 14.85 17.89 -8.05
N ALA A 41 15.15 17.83 -6.75
CA ALA A 41 14.17 17.58 -5.72
C ALA A 41 13.09 18.69 -5.69
N GLU A 42 13.51 19.96 -5.82
CA GLU A 42 12.62 21.11 -5.93
C GLU A 42 11.71 21.02 -7.18
N GLU A 43 12.29 20.68 -8.33
CA GLU A 43 11.51 20.52 -9.57
C GLU A 43 10.49 19.38 -9.46
N ILE A 44 10.85 18.25 -8.84
CA ILE A 44 9.93 17.16 -8.57
C ILE A 44 8.82 17.62 -7.62
N ALA A 45 9.15 18.32 -6.54
CA ALA A 45 8.18 18.86 -5.60
C ALA A 45 7.19 19.81 -6.29
N ASN A 46 7.70 20.71 -7.15
CA ASN A 46 6.88 21.65 -7.90
C ASN A 46 5.92 20.96 -8.87
N ARG A 47 6.39 19.93 -9.58
CA ARG A 47 5.55 19.18 -10.54
C ARG A 47 4.51 18.30 -9.90
N THR A 48 4.86 17.68 -8.78
CA THR A 48 3.98 16.72 -8.09
C THR A 48 3.09 17.37 -7.04
N GLN A 49 3.42 18.59 -6.60
CA GLN A 49 2.81 19.27 -5.45
C GLN A 49 2.94 18.44 -4.15
N LEU A 50 4.00 17.62 -4.07
CA LEU A 50 4.36 16.84 -2.89
C LEU A 50 5.70 17.34 -2.33
N PRO A 51 5.93 17.21 -1.00
CA PRO A 51 7.06 17.82 -0.31
C PRO A 51 8.37 17.03 -0.49
N PHE A 52 8.75 16.74 -1.73
CA PHE A 52 10.01 16.07 -2.03
C PHE A 52 11.20 16.95 -1.70
N VAL A 53 12.19 16.35 -1.05
CA VAL A 53 13.44 16.99 -0.67
C VAL A 53 14.63 16.12 -1.01
N SER A 54 15.80 16.73 -1.16
CA SER A 54 17.05 15.98 -1.27
C SER A 54 17.42 15.39 0.11
N ALA A 55 17.61 14.09 0.19
CA ALA A 55 17.97 13.41 1.43
C ALA A 55 19.25 14.01 2.04
N GLU A 56 19.23 14.20 3.35
CA GLU A 56 20.40 14.64 4.12
C GLU A 56 21.51 13.58 4.06
N ASN A 57 21.14 12.32 4.25
CA ASN A 57 22.06 11.19 4.18
C ASN A 57 21.80 10.31 2.95
N LYS A 58 22.44 10.67 1.83
CA LYS A 58 22.34 9.91 0.59
C LYS A 58 23.01 8.53 0.63
N PHE A 59 23.94 8.30 1.55
CA PHE A 59 24.54 6.98 1.73
C PHE A 59 23.49 5.98 2.24
N ALA A 60 22.70 6.36 3.24
CA ALA A 60 21.63 5.54 3.77
C ALA A 60 20.56 5.28 2.71
N GLN A 61 20.10 6.33 2.02
CA GLN A 61 19.05 6.24 1.02
C GLN A 61 19.43 5.43 -0.24
N LEU A 62 20.73 5.32 -0.55
CA LEU A 62 21.22 4.47 -1.63
C LEU A 62 21.45 3.02 -1.17
N ALA A 63 21.76 2.82 0.11
CA ALA A 63 22.12 1.51 0.63
C ALA A 63 20.90 0.65 1.03
N ALA A 64 19.76 1.29 1.32
CA ALA A 64 18.59 0.61 1.87
C ALA A 64 17.27 1.15 1.30
N HIS A 65 16.19 0.37 1.49
CA HIS A 65 14.84 0.71 1.03
C HIS A 65 13.84 0.73 2.19
N ASP A 66 14.31 1.12 3.35
CA ASP A 66 13.56 1.12 4.63
C ASP A 66 12.27 1.92 4.51
N ALA A 67 12.29 3.09 3.87
CA ALA A 67 11.12 3.92 3.65
C ALA A 67 10.03 3.18 2.86
N ILE A 68 10.42 2.42 1.84
CA ILE A 68 9.49 1.60 1.03
C ILE A 68 8.95 0.44 1.85
N VAL A 69 9.79 -0.22 2.66
CA VAL A 69 9.38 -1.31 3.55
C VAL A 69 8.41 -0.79 4.61
N ALA A 70 8.68 0.37 5.21
CA ALA A 70 7.81 1.01 6.21
C ALA A 70 6.45 1.38 5.60
N ALA A 71 6.43 2.00 4.42
CA ALA A 71 5.20 2.34 3.71
C ALA A 71 4.39 1.08 3.34
N SER A 72 5.07 0.04 2.84
CA SER A 72 4.45 -1.27 2.56
C SER A 72 3.89 -1.91 3.84
N GLY A 73 4.57 -1.77 4.99
CA GLY A 73 4.09 -2.24 6.29
C GLY A 73 2.82 -1.54 6.75
N ALA A 74 2.70 -0.24 6.50
CA ALA A 74 1.49 0.52 6.77
C ALA A 74 0.31 0.03 5.90
N LEU A 75 0.55 -0.21 4.61
CA LEU A 75 -0.44 -0.80 3.70
C LEU A 75 -0.82 -2.23 4.11
N ASN A 76 0.14 -3.03 4.57
CA ASN A 76 -0.11 -4.36 5.09
C ASN A 76 -1.02 -4.34 6.34
N THR A 77 -0.83 -3.37 7.22
CA THR A 77 -1.70 -3.14 8.38
C THR A 77 -3.13 -2.78 7.96
N LEU A 78 -3.27 -1.89 6.96
CA LEU A 78 -4.57 -1.57 6.37
C LEU A 78 -5.22 -2.81 5.75
N ALA A 79 -4.45 -3.63 5.03
CA ALA A 79 -4.96 -4.87 4.43
C ALA A 79 -5.50 -5.84 5.50
N ALA A 80 -4.84 -5.95 6.66
CA ALA A 80 -5.34 -6.77 7.78
C ALA A 80 -6.68 -6.24 8.33
N SER A 81 -6.81 -4.92 8.48
CA SER A 81 -8.05 -4.27 8.90
C SER A 81 -9.19 -4.48 7.89
N LEU A 82 -8.91 -4.31 6.60
CA LEU A 82 -9.88 -4.51 5.52
C LEU A 82 -10.28 -5.98 5.36
N MET A 83 -9.34 -6.90 5.53
CA MET A 83 -9.61 -8.34 5.54
C MET A 83 -10.63 -8.70 6.63
N LYS A 84 -10.45 -8.16 7.82
CA LYS A 84 -11.40 -8.35 8.94
C LYS A 84 -12.78 -7.81 8.58
N ILE A 85 -12.87 -6.59 8.07
CA ILE A 85 -14.14 -5.96 7.69
C ILE A 85 -14.85 -6.77 6.59
N ALA A 86 -14.12 -7.16 5.54
CA ALA A 86 -14.67 -7.94 4.44
C ALA A 86 -15.22 -9.31 4.91
N ASN A 87 -14.49 -9.97 5.80
CA ASN A 87 -14.96 -11.23 6.36
C ASN A 87 -16.19 -11.06 7.27
N ASP A 88 -16.24 -10.01 8.10
CA ASP A 88 -17.44 -9.70 8.90
C ASP A 88 -18.66 -9.50 7.99
N MET A 89 -18.52 -8.71 6.93
CA MET A 89 -19.61 -8.48 5.98
C MET A 89 -20.08 -9.79 5.34
N ARG A 90 -19.17 -10.69 4.97
CA ARG A 90 -19.51 -12.00 4.40
C ARG A 90 -20.27 -12.87 5.40
N TRP A 91 -19.80 -12.91 6.65
CA TRP A 91 -20.44 -13.70 7.71
C TRP A 91 -21.83 -13.16 8.07
N LEU A 92 -21.94 -11.87 8.34
CA LEU A 92 -23.19 -11.22 8.74
C LEU A 92 -24.21 -11.20 7.58
N GLY A 93 -23.76 -11.17 6.33
CA GLY A 93 -24.61 -11.26 5.15
C GLY A 93 -24.94 -12.69 4.72
N SER A 94 -24.44 -13.72 5.41
CA SER A 94 -24.69 -15.13 5.06
C SER A 94 -26.12 -15.57 5.40
N GLY A 95 -26.72 -16.31 4.52
CA GLY A 95 -28.12 -16.75 4.67
C GLY A 95 -28.91 -16.55 3.39
N PRO A 96 -30.21 -16.42 3.44
CA PRO A 96 -31.09 -16.13 4.60
C PRO A 96 -31.51 -17.35 5.48
N ARG A 97 -31.33 -18.58 4.98
CA ARG A 97 -31.89 -19.75 5.70
C ARG A 97 -30.84 -20.51 6.52
N CYS A 98 -29.60 -20.57 6.03
CA CYS A 98 -28.49 -21.31 6.62
C CYS A 98 -27.30 -20.40 6.86
N GLY A 99 -27.49 -19.31 7.59
CA GLY A 99 -26.46 -18.33 7.91
C GLY A 99 -26.92 -17.35 8.97
N ILE A 100 -26.13 -16.32 9.20
CA ILE A 100 -26.40 -15.32 10.26
C ILE A 100 -27.52 -14.37 9.82
N GLY A 101 -27.48 -13.88 8.59
CA GLY A 101 -28.57 -13.12 7.99
C GLY A 101 -28.85 -11.74 8.61
N GLU A 102 -27.89 -11.14 9.32
CA GLU A 102 -28.04 -9.82 9.96
C GLU A 102 -27.92 -8.66 8.96
N LEU A 103 -27.20 -8.88 7.86
CA LEU A 103 -27.02 -7.89 6.79
C LEU A 103 -27.66 -8.38 5.48
N ALA A 104 -28.41 -7.50 4.84
CA ALA A 104 -28.87 -7.70 3.47
C ALA A 104 -27.87 -7.06 2.49
N LEU A 105 -27.08 -7.88 1.83
CA LEU A 105 -26.12 -7.41 0.82
C LEU A 105 -26.85 -7.23 -0.53
N PRO A 106 -26.49 -6.20 -1.32
CA PRO A 106 -27.07 -6.01 -2.62
C PRO A 106 -26.69 -7.14 -3.59
N ALA A 107 -27.64 -7.59 -4.40
CA ALA A 107 -27.41 -8.54 -5.47
C ALA A 107 -26.81 -7.80 -6.69
N ASN A 108 -25.50 -7.54 -6.67
CA ASN A 108 -24.83 -6.79 -7.71
C ASN A 108 -24.67 -7.59 -9.00
N GLU A 109 -24.58 -8.92 -8.88
CA GLU A 109 -24.35 -9.82 -10.01
C GLU A 109 -24.85 -11.25 -9.70
N PRO A 110 -25.16 -12.05 -10.73
CA PRO A 110 -25.49 -13.48 -10.53
C PRO A 110 -24.32 -14.23 -9.94
N GLY A 111 -24.53 -14.98 -8.87
CA GLY A 111 -23.49 -15.79 -8.23
C GLY A 111 -23.20 -17.12 -8.93
N SER A 112 -24.01 -17.50 -9.91
CA SER A 112 -23.85 -18.73 -10.68
C SER A 112 -24.71 -18.70 -11.93
N SER A 113 -24.21 -19.30 -13.02
CA SER A 113 -24.98 -19.47 -14.26
C SER A 113 -25.96 -20.64 -14.22
N ILE A 114 -25.77 -21.58 -13.28
CA ILE A 114 -26.59 -22.82 -13.19
C ILE A 114 -27.43 -22.89 -11.91
N MET A 115 -27.27 -21.98 -10.98
CA MET A 115 -28.03 -21.93 -9.72
C MET A 115 -28.82 -20.61 -9.66
N PRO A 116 -30.10 -20.61 -10.08
CA PRO A 116 -30.93 -19.43 -10.03
C PRO A 116 -31.07 -18.87 -8.61
N GLY A 117 -30.96 -17.54 -8.47
CA GLY A 117 -31.07 -16.85 -7.19
C GLY A 117 -29.85 -16.94 -6.27
N LYS A 118 -28.77 -17.59 -6.70
CA LYS A 118 -27.50 -17.54 -5.94
C LYS A 118 -26.88 -16.14 -6.06
N VAL A 119 -26.62 -15.53 -4.93
CA VAL A 119 -25.92 -14.25 -4.81
C VAL A 119 -24.67 -14.45 -3.96
N ASN A 120 -23.51 -14.08 -4.52
CA ASN A 120 -22.24 -14.11 -3.80
C ASN A 120 -21.91 -12.69 -3.31
N PRO A 121 -21.23 -12.53 -2.15
CA PRO A 121 -20.70 -11.24 -1.68
C PRO A 121 -19.42 -10.87 -2.41
N THR A 122 -19.48 -10.74 -3.76
CA THR A 122 -18.32 -10.65 -4.66
C THR A 122 -17.41 -9.48 -4.37
N GLN A 123 -17.94 -8.34 -3.92
CA GLN A 123 -17.13 -7.19 -3.54
C GLN A 123 -16.26 -7.49 -2.30
N SER A 124 -16.84 -8.15 -1.30
CA SER A 124 -16.08 -8.58 -0.12
C SER A 124 -15.07 -9.67 -0.46
N GLU A 125 -15.41 -10.58 -1.37
CA GLU A 125 -14.49 -11.62 -1.86
C GLU A 125 -13.31 -11.00 -2.61
N ALA A 126 -13.56 -10.06 -3.51
CA ALA A 126 -12.52 -9.32 -4.22
C ALA A 126 -11.61 -8.56 -3.25
N LEU A 127 -12.17 -7.91 -2.24
CA LEU A 127 -11.39 -7.20 -1.22
C LEU A 127 -10.48 -8.16 -0.43
N THR A 128 -10.96 -9.35 -0.07
CA THR A 128 -10.09 -10.34 0.61
C THR A 128 -8.94 -10.80 -0.29
N MET A 129 -9.17 -10.98 -1.59
CA MET A 129 -8.11 -11.33 -2.56
C MET A 129 -7.06 -10.21 -2.66
N VAL A 130 -7.50 -8.94 -2.75
CA VAL A 130 -6.58 -7.77 -2.75
C VAL A 130 -5.76 -7.73 -1.46
N CYS A 131 -6.38 -7.96 -0.30
CA CYS A 131 -5.66 -7.99 0.97
C CYS A 131 -4.58 -9.08 1.00
N CYS A 132 -4.89 -10.28 0.52
CA CYS A 132 -3.90 -11.37 0.41
C CYS A 132 -2.73 -10.97 -0.51
N GLN A 133 -3.02 -10.32 -1.65
CA GLN A 133 -1.98 -9.85 -2.57
C GLN A 133 -1.08 -8.80 -1.93
N VAL A 134 -1.65 -7.84 -1.19
CA VAL A 134 -0.87 -6.83 -0.46
C VAL A 134 0.04 -7.47 0.58
N MET A 135 -0.47 -8.46 1.34
CA MET A 135 0.33 -9.19 2.33
C MET A 135 1.49 -9.95 1.69
N GLY A 136 1.24 -10.61 0.56
CA GLY A 136 2.28 -11.30 -0.23
C GLY A 136 3.34 -10.34 -0.77
N ASN A 137 2.90 -9.21 -1.33
CA ASN A 137 3.79 -8.16 -1.83
C ASN A 137 4.64 -7.54 -0.71
N HIS A 138 4.07 -7.35 0.48
CA HIS A 138 4.83 -6.84 1.63
C HIS A 138 5.99 -7.77 2.00
N THR A 139 5.77 -9.07 2.00
CA THR A 139 6.85 -10.04 2.23
C THR A 139 7.94 -9.93 1.15
N ALA A 140 7.55 -9.82 -0.11
CA ALA A 140 8.49 -9.65 -1.22
C ALA A 140 9.31 -8.36 -1.08
N ILE A 141 8.67 -7.24 -0.76
CA ILE A 141 9.32 -5.93 -0.55
C ILE A 141 10.28 -6.00 0.64
N THR A 142 9.89 -6.65 1.74
CA THR A 142 10.73 -6.81 2.93
C THR A 142 12.03 -7.58 2.63
N LEU A 143 11.96 -8.57 1.75
CA LEU A 143 13.13 -9.32 1.29
C LEU A 143 14.00 -8.53 0.31
N SER A 144 13.58 -7.33 -0.07
CA SER A 144 14.34 -6.41 -0.93
C SER A 144 14.75 -7.05 -2.27
N LEU A 145 13.80 -7.61 -2.99
CA LEU A 145 14.00 -8.38 -4.23
C LEU A 145 14.61 -7.58 -5.41
N ILE A 146 14.95 -6.34 -5.22
CA ILE A 146 15.55 -5.50 -6.26
C ILE A 146 17.00 -5.89 -6.59
N HIS A 147 17.61 -6.75 -5.80
CA HIS A 147 18.97 -7.25 -6.01
C HIS A 147 19.03 -8.73 -6.40
N ILE A 148 17.87 -9.32 -6.74
CA ILE A 148 17.78 -10.70 -7.22
C ILE A 148 17.49 -10.69 -8.70
#